data_64c805d001d776298d65e749983dc0f9
#
_entry.id   64c805d001d776298d65e749983dc0f9
#
_cell.length_a   1.000
_cell.length_b   1.000
_cell.length_c   1.000
_cell.angle_alpha   90.00
_cell.angle_beta   90.00
_cell.angle_gamma   90.00
#
_symmetry.space_group_name_H-M   'P 1'
#
loop_
_entity.id
_entity.type
_entity.pdbx_description
1 polymer ?
#
loop_
_entity_poly.entity_id
_entity_poly.type
_entity_poly.pdbx_seq_one_letter_code
_entity_poly.pdbx_strand_id
1 'polypeptide(L)'
;MTRGTAEKAGLHPPDPPFIYRLPTASRRIPPAALFHNGPKGSSTKPMHRIPFDRVNWITSSFLIGTALIALIGVPIYVFNFGIDLFQVTMFFLYLCATMMSITLGYHRLFSHISFKAKWPVKVFTLVFGACAFENSCLDWSSDHRRHHKHVDHDDDPYDISKGFFWAHIGWLLFKLNPEPPMDNVADLKKDKLVMLQHKYVHWIGLVVGLILPAVLGYAWNHFMGMNPWHGALGGFLIAGVARVVVAQHCTFFINSLCHTVGRQPYSTKHSARDSAIMAFLTFGEGYHNYHHEFQHDYRNGVKPWQWDPTKWTIWALSKVGLAEGLRRVPDAKILLAEMHEARRRAHARIEELRATPISEHGMAQRAAEAAHRAADALHEVVEQVSKNYHELEKSISERVQLSREVMREWQLETRALVRQLRESHAFA
;
A
#
# COMPACT_ATOMS: atom_id res chain seq x y z
N MET A 1 28.56 -29.52 -56.94
CA MET A 1 29.37 -28.52 -56.19
C MET A 1 28.51 -27.29 -55.97
N THR A 2 27.92 -27.14 -54.82
CA THR A 2 27.45 -25.84 -54.25
C THR A 2 27.32 -26.02 -52.76
N ARG A 3 28.14 -25.29 -51.99
CA ARG A 3 28.21 -25.31 -50.55
C ARG A 3 27.06 -24.45 -50.00
N GLY A 4 26.20 -25.04 -49.17
CA GLY A 4 25.22 -24.33 -48.35
C GLY A 4 25.88 -23.87 -47.05
N THR A 5 25.81 -22.58 -46.77
CA THR A 5 26.26 -21.94 -45.54
C THR A 5 25.13 -22.06 -44.49
N ALA A 6 25.40 -22.76 -43.43
CA ALA A 6 24.51 -22.81 -42.25
C ALA A 6 24.72 -21.56 -41.39
N GLU A 7 23.65 -20.77 -41.28
CA GLU A 7 23.57 -19.59 -40.41
C GLU A 7 23.40 -20.04 -38.94
N LYS A 8 24.40 -19.74 -38.11
CA LYS A 8 24.38 -20.03 -36.68
C LYS A 8 23.43 -19.05 -35.98
N ALA A 9 22.29 -19.54 -35.50
CA ALA A 9 21.44 -18.84 -34.55
C ALA A 9 22.21 -18.56 -33.25
N GLY A 10 22.53 -17.31 -32.98
CA GLY A 10 23.15 -16.85 -31.76
C GLY A 10 22.19 -16.95 -30.57
N LEU A 11 22.44 -17.93 -29.72
CA LEU A 11 21.81 -17.99 -28.39
C LEU A 11 22.45 -16.90 -27.51
N HIS A 12 21.69 -15.85 -27.19
CA HIS A 12 22.08 -14.92 -26.15
C HIS A 12 22.09 -15.65 -24.80
N PRO A 13 23.13 -15.47 -23.97
CA PRO A 13 23.14 -16.00 -22.62
C PRO A 13 22.02 -15.36 -21.78
N PRO A 14 21.42 -16.11 -20.82
CA PRO A 14 20.41 -15.55 -19.93
C PRO A 14 21.03 -14.46 -19.06
N ASP A 15 20.27 -13.37 -18.86
CA ASP A 15 20.63 -12.28 -17.98
C ASP A 15 21.00 -12.79 -16.58
N PRO A 16 22.07 -12.26 -15.95
CA PRO A 16 22.48 -12.68 -14.62
C PRO A 16 21.37 -12.37 -13.61
N PRO A 17 21.16 -13.23 -12.60
CA PRO A 17 20.15 -12.98 -11.57
C PRO A 17 20.49 -11.71 -10.80
N PHE A 18 19.49 -10.85 -10.61
CA PHE A 18 19.55 -9.63 -9.83
C PHE A 18 20.09 -9.96 -8.42
N ILE A 19 21.35 -9.66 -8.17
CA ILE A 19 21.98 -9.81 -6.85
C ILE A 19 21.62 -8.56 -6.05
N TYR A 20 20.68 -8.69 -5.11
CA TYR A 20 20.47 -7.73 -4.05
C TYR A 20 21.76 -7.68 -3.21
N ARG A 21 22.58 -6.66 -3.39
CA ARG A 21 23.66 -6.35 -2.44
C ARG A 21 22.98 -5.80 -1.19
N LEU A 22 23.05 -6.56 -0.11
CA LEU A 22 22.80 -6.03 1.22
C LEU A 22 23.72 -4.83 1.45
N PRO A 23 23.23 -3.70 1.99
CA PRO A 23 24.11 -2.61 2.37
C PRO A 23 25.10 -3.13 3.42
N THR A 24 26.38 -3.06 3.12
CA THR A 24 27.46 -3.33 4.08
C THR A 24 27.37 -2.38 5.25
N ALA A 25 27.62 -2.91 6.41
CA ALA A 25 27.49 -2.37 7.74
C ALA A 25 27.83 -0.89 7.94
N SER A 26 26.92 -0.28 8.68
CA SER A 26 27.12 0.64 9.82
C SER A 26 28.02 1.85 9.63
N ARG A 27 27.38 2.98 9.44
CA ARG A 27 27.75 4.13 10.27
C ARG A 27 26.89 4.08 11.53
N ARG A 28 27.50 3.94 12.70
CA ARG A 28 26.85 4.03 14.00
C ARG A 28 26.20 5.40 14.12
N ILE A 29 24.87 5.43 14.12
CA ILE A 29 24.09 6.61 14.53
C ILE A 29 24.03 6.49 16.07
N PRO A 30 24.45 7.51 16.83
CA PRO A 30 24.37 7.48 18.28
C PRO A 30 22.90 7.45 18.73
N PRO A 31 22.56 6.70 19.79
CA PRO A 31 21.21 6.63 20.33
C PRO A 31 20.96 7.86 21.20
N ALA A 32 20.51 8.94 20.68
CA ALA A 32 19.91 10.08 21.40
C ALA A 32 19.56 11.22 20.44
N ALA A 33 18.57 11.04 19.59
CA ALA A 33 18.00 12.15 18.83
C ALA A 33 16.52 11.93 18.48
N LEU A 34 15.77 11.29 19.39
CA LEU A 34 14.33 11.12 19.19
C LEU A 34 13.50 12.28 19.75
N PHE A 35 14.11 13.20 20.48
CA PHE A 35 13.51 14.47 20.92
C PHE A 35 14.62 15.52 21.05
N HIS A 36 15.10 16.11 19.97
CA HIS A 36 15.82 17.37 20.08
C HIS A 36 15.61 18.21 18.83
N ASN A 37 14.93 19.33 19.04
CA ASN A 37 15.07 20.61 18.37
C ASN A 37 15.80 20.60 17.03
N GLY A 38 15.02 20.65 15.95
CA GLY A 38 15.50 21.02 14.64
C GLY A 38 16.20 22.39 14.69
N PRO A 39 17.06 22.72 13.71
CA PRO A 39 17.83 23.94 13.71
C PRO A 39 16.92 25.16 13.85
N LYS A 40 17.14 25.95 14.88
CA LYS A 40 16.58 27.28 15.05
C LYS A 40 17.06 28.14 13.87
N GLY A 41 16.17 28.41 12.93
CA GLY A 41 16.50 29.30 11.83
C GLY A 41 15.65 29.16 10.58
N SER A 42 14.36 28.82 10.71
CA SER A 42 13.37 29.13 9.70
C SER A 42 12.18 29.75 10.42
N SER A 43 12.04 31.06 10.27
CA SER A 43 10.86 31.81 10.67
C SER A 43 9.66 31.23 9.92
N THR A 44 9.00 30.22 10.48
CA THR A 44 7.69 29.79 10.05
C THR A 44 6.70 30.89 10.41
N LYS A 45 6.51 31.85 9.49
CA LYS A 45 5.36 32.72 9.54
C LYS A 45 4.13 31.82 9.61
N PRO A 46 3.21 32.01 10.56
CA PRO A 46 2.01 31.23 10.63
C PRO A 46 1.29 31.38 9.27
N MET A 47 0.93 30.26 8.66
CA MET A 47 0.29 30.20 7.36
C MET A 47 -1.18 30.63 7.53
N HIS A 48 -1.40 31.95 7.68
CA HIS A 48 -2.74 32.55 7.83
C HIS A 48 -3.48 32.76 6.50
N ARG A 49 -2.87 32.42 5.36
CA ARG A 49 -3.50 32.55 4.04
C ARG A 49 -3.28 31.31 3.21
N ILE A 50 -4.36 30.76 2.67
CA ILE A 50 -4.29 29.68 1.66
C ILE A 50 -3.50 30.24 0.47
N PRO A 51 -2.44 29.56 0.01
CA PRO A 51 -1.66 30.00 -1.17
C PRO A 51 -2.48 29.69 -2.43
N PHE A 52 -3.38 30.57 -2.81
CA PHE A 52 -4.31 30.40 -3.94
C PHE A 52 -3.60 30.16 -5.28
N ASP A 53 -2.41 30.68 -5.47
CA ASP A 53 -1.53 30.46 -6.63
C ASP A 53 -1.05 29.01 -6.75
N ARG A 54 -0.97 28.29 -5.64
CA ARG A 54 -0.57 26.89 -5.56
C ARG A 54 -1.73 25.90 -5.59
N VAL A 55 -2.98 26.36 -5.53
CA VAL A 55 -4.14 25.46 -5.60
C VAL A 55 -4.23 24.82 -6.99
N ASN A 56 -4.41 23.50 -7.01
CA ASN A 56 -4.77 22.76 -8.21
C ASN A 56 -6.29 22.86 -8.42
N TRP A 57 -6.74 23.92 -9.08
CA TRP A 57 -8.16 24.26 -9.19
C TRP A 57 -8.99 23.16 -9.87
N ILE A 58 -8.44 22.48 -10.88
CA ILE A 58 -9.17 21.41 -11.58
C ILE A 58 -9.41 20.25 -10.62
N THR A 59 -8.36 19.72 -10.01
CA THR A 59 -8.46 18.59 -9.08
C THR A 59 -9.24 18.97 -7.83
N SER A 60 -9.01 20.15 -7.26
CA SER A 60 -9.72 20.62 -6.05
C SER A 60 -11.22 20.79 -6.30
N SER A 61 -11.60 21.41 -7.43
CA SER A 61 -13.01 21.56 -7.77
C SER A 61 -13.71 20.22 -8.00
N PHE A 62 -13.01 19.27 -8.63
CA PHE A 62 -13.55 17.92 -8.85
C PHE A 62 -13.73 17.18 -7.51
N LEU A 63 -12.70 17.11 -6.65
CA LEU A 63 -12.76 16.40 -5.38
C LEU A 63 -13.81 17.00 -4.43
N ILE A 64 -13.81 18.31 -4.27
CA ILE A 64 -14.78 18.99 -3.40
C ILE A 64 -16.18 18.92 -3.99
N GLY A 65 -16.33 19.16 -5.30
CA GLY A 65 -17.62 19.12 -5.99
C GLY A 65 -18.28 17.74 -5.93
N THR A 66 -17.55 16.68 -6.22
CA THR A 66 -18.07 15.30 -6.14
C THR A 66 -18.41 14.90 -4.71
N ALA A 67 -17.61 15.31 -3.72
CA ALA A 67 -17.91 15.09 -2.29
C ALA A 67 -19.19 15.80 -1.87
N LEU A 68 -19.37 17.06 -2.27
CA LEU A 68 -20.61 17.82 -1.99
C LEU A 68 -21.84 17.21 -2.67
N ILE A 69 -21.70 16.80 -3.95
CA ILE A 69 -22.78 16.13 -4.67
C ILE A 69 -23.14 14.80 -3.98
N ALA A 70 -22.16 14.02 -3.53
CA ALA A 70 -22.42 12.77 -2.80
C ALA A 70 -23.09 13.03 -1.45
N LEU A 71 -22.57 13.96 -0.65
CA LEU A 71 -23.06 14.24 0.71
C LEU A 71 -24.44 14.90 0.74
N ILE A 72 -24.79 15.66 -0.28
CA ILE A 72 -26.07 16.40 -0.35
C ILE A 72 -27.01 15.70 -1.33
N GLY A 73 -26.56 15.41 -2.54
CA GLY A 73 -27.41 14.89 -3.60
C GLY A 73 -27.93 13.48 -3.34
N VAL A 74 -27.07 12.58 -2.79
CA VAL A 74 -27.49 11.20 -2.48
C VAL A 74 -28.57 11.17 -1.38
N PRO A 75 -28.42 11.82 -0.21
CA PRO A 75 -29.50 11.88 0.78
C PRO A 75 -30.79 12.48 0.25
N ILE A 76 -30.73 13.58 -0.52
CA ILE A 76 -31.91 14.17 -1.15
C ILE A 76 -32.57 13.18 -2.11
N TYR A 77 -31.78 12.50 -2.94
CA TYR A 77 -32.30 11.49 -3.86
C TYR A 77 -33.00 10.36 -3.10
N VAL A 78 -32.33 9.76 -2.10
CA VAL A 78 -32.86 8.64 -1.30
C VAL A 78 -34.14 9.04 -0.55
N PHE A 79 -34.19 10.25 0.00
CA PHE A 79 -35.37 10.76 0.69
C PHE A 79 -36.58 10.90 -0.23
N ASN A 80 -36.38 11.38 -1.48
CA ASN A 80 -37.49 11.65 -2.41
C ASN A 80 -37.93 10.43 -3.22
N PHE A 81 -36.98 9.53 -3.58
CA PHE A 81 -37.20 8.44 -4.55
C PHE A 81 -36.91 7.05 -3.97
N GLY A 82 -36.32 6.96 -2.79
CA GLY A 82 -35.87 5.71 -2.21
C GLY A 82 -34.58 5.19 -2.87
N ILE A 83 -34.17 4.00 -2.46
CA ILE A 83 -33.06 3.25 -3.03
C ILE A 83 -33.50 1.82 -3.27
N ASP A 84 -33.20 1.24 -4.42
CA ASP A 84 -33.54 -0.12 -4.77
C ASP A 84 -32.32 -1.06 -4.77
N LEU A 85 -32.56 -2.36 -4.84
CA LEU A 85 -31.51 -3.38 -4.84
C LEU A 85 -30.60 -3.26 -6.09
N PHE A 86 -31.12 -2.82 -7.21
CA PHE A 86 -30.31 -2.62 -8.43
C PHE A 86 -29.28 -1.54 -8.23
N GLN A 87 -29.66 -0.40 -7.66
CA GLN A 87 -28.75 0.72 -7.38
C GLN A 87 -27.66 0.33 -6.38
N VAL A 88 -28.03 -0.40 -5.32
CA VAL A 88 -27.07 -0.94 -4.33
C VAL A 88 -26.11 -1.93 -5.00
N THR A 89 -26.63 -2.84 -5.80
CA THR A 89 -25.82 -3.82 -6.52
C THR A 89 -24.85 -3.13 -7.47
N MET A 90 -25.32 -2.16 -8.25
CA MET A 90 -24.48 -1.37 -9.17
C MET A 90 -23.38 -0.61 -8.42
N PHE A 91 -23.70 0.00 -7.27
CA PHE A 91 -22.70 0.66 -6.44
C PHE A 91 -21.56 -0.30 -6.07
N PHE A 92 -21.87 -1.47 -5.53
CA PHE A 92 -20.85 -2.42 -5.11
C PHE A 92 -20.10 -3.06 -6.28
N LEU A 93 -20.76 -3.37 -7.40
CA LEU A 93 -20.09 -3.89 -8.60
C LEU A 93 -19.08 -2.87 -9.16
N TYR A 94 -19.48 -1.61 -9.28
CA TYR A 94 -18.58 -0.56 -9.76
C TYR A 94 -17.48 -0.26 -8.74
N LEU A 95 -17.78 -0.26 -7.44
CA LEU A 95 -16.76 -0.09 -6.40
C LEU A 95 -15.72 -1.21 -6.47
N CYS A 96 -16.15 -2.47 -6.53
CA CYS A 96 -15.26 -3.62 -6.66
C CYS A 96 -14.42 -3.54 -7.94
N ALA A 97 -15.04 -3.27 -9.10
CA ALA A 97 -14.33 -3.18 -10.36
C ALA A 97 -13.28 -2.05 -10.34
N THR A 98 -13.62 -0.89 -9.78
CA THR A 98 -12.71 0.26 -9.65
C THR A 98 -11.57 -0.03 -8.69
N MET A 99 -11.89 -0.45 -7.45
CA MET A 99 -10.87 -0.75 -6.44
C MET A 99 -9.93 -1.87 -6.89
N MET A 100 -10.47 -2.96 -7.45
CA MET A 100 -9.65 -4.03 -8.03
C MET A 100 -8.77 -3.53 -9.17
N SER A 101 -9.21 -2.57 -9.98
CA SER A 101 -8.41 -2.01 -11.06
C SER A 101 -7.26 -1.14 -10.55
N ILE A 102 -7.46 -0.43 -9.45
CA ILE A 102 -6.37 0.30 -8.77
C ILE A 102 -5.38 -0.69 -8.16
N THR A 103 -5.84 -1.63 -7.32
CA THR A 103 -4.95 -2.51 -6.55
C THR A 103 -4.26 -3.57 -7.42
N LEU A 104 -5.01 -4.29 -8.27
CA LEU A 104 -4.47 -5.32 -9.17
C LEU A 104 -3.74 -4.70 -10.37
N GLY A 105 -4.35 -3.65 -10.97
CA GLY A 105 -3.85 -3.02 -12.19
C GLY A 105 -2.77 -1.97 -11.90
N TYR A 106 -3.18 -0.75 -11.56
CA TYR A 106 -2.26 0.39 -11.39
C TYR A 106 -1.14 0.06 -10.43
N HIS A 107 -1.46 -0.54 -9.29
CA HIS A 107 -0.52 -0.82 -8.23
C HIS A 107 0.37 -2.04 -8.53
N ARG A 108 -0.21 -3.28 -8.50
CA ARG A 108 0.61 -4.51 -8.56
C ARG A 108 1.10 -4.87 -9.96
N LEU A 109 0.29 -4.63 -11.01
CA LEU A 109 0.67 -4.97 -12.39
C LEU A 109 1.60 -3.92 -13.00
N PHE A 110 1.20 -2.64 -12.97
CA PHE A 110 1.90 -1.58 -13.71
C PHE A 110 2.98 -0.90 -12.87
N SER A 111 2.74 -0.57 -11.58
CA SER A 111 3.76 0.09 -10.77
C SER A 111 4.85 -0.86 -10.30
N HIS A 112 4.48 -1.99 -9.68
CA HIS A 112 5.43 -2.93 -9.07
C HIS A 112 5.86 -4.08 -9.97
N ILE A 113 5.18 -4.28 -11.11
CA ILE A 113 5.47 -5.36 -12.06
C ILE A 113 5.55 -6.71 -11.31
N SER A 114 4.65 -6.93 -10.35
CA SER A 114 4.66 -8.11 -9.49
C SER A 114 4.17 -9.39 -10.18
N PHE A 115 3.55 -9.24 -11.36
CA PHE A 115 3.16 -10.31 -12.27
C PHE A 115 3.01 -9.76 -13.70
N LYS A 116 2.81 -10.64 -14.68
CA LYS A 116 2.48 -10.28 -16.06
C LYS A 116 1.02 -10.64 -16.34
N ALA A 117 0.31 -9.84 -17.13
CA ALA A 117 -1.08 -10.07 -17.48
C ALA A 117 -1.31 -10.06 -19.00
N LYS A 118 -2.27 -10.88 -19.48
CA LYS A 118 -2.75 -10.86 -20.85
C LYS A 118 -3.59 -9.60 -21.09
N TRP A 119 -3.77 -9.23 -22.38
CA TRP A 119 -4.44 -7.99 -22.76
C TRP A 119 -5.85 -7.78 -22.18
N PRO A 120 -6.72 -8.82 -21.98
CA PRO A 120 -8.05 -8.56 -21.41
C PRO A 120 -7.98 -8.01 -19.97
N VAL A 121 -7.04 -8.53 -19.15
CA VAL A 121 -6.83 -8.05 -17.78
C VAL A 121 -6.30 -6.62 -17.80
N LYS A 122 -5.35 -6.32 -18.72
CA LYS A 122 -4.85 -4.94 -18.87
C LYS A 122 -5.97 -3.98 -19.26
N VAL A 123 -6.79 -4.33 -20.25
CA VAL A 123 -7.91 -3.47 -20.69
C VAL A 123 -8.90 -3.25 -19.58
N PHE A 124 -9.33 -4.31 -18.87
CA PHE A 124 -10.24 -4.20 -17.74
C PHE A 124 -9.70 -3.22 -16.67
N THR A 125 -8.45 -3.42 -16.26
CA THR A 125 -7.85 -2.60 -15.20
C THR A 125 -7.58 -1.16 -15.64
N LEU A 126 -7.27 -0.91 -16.91
CA LEU A 126 -7.08 0.44 -17.43
C LEU A 126 -8.41 1.19 -17.59
N VAL A 127 -9.50 0.50 -17.99
CA VAL A 127 -10.84 1.10 -18.12
C VAL A 127 -11.43 1.42 -16.74
N PHE A 128 -11.52 0.44 -15.86
CA PHE A 128 -12.11 0.66 -14.53
C PHE A 128 -11.18 1.44 -13.58
N GLY A 129 -9.86 1.42 -13.80
CA GLY A 129 -8.92 2.30 -13.10
C GLY A 129 -9.15 3.78 -13.46
N ALA A 130 -9.45 4.10 -14.72
CA ALA A 130 -9.85 5.45 -15.12
C ALA A 130 -11.13 5.92 -14.39
N CYS A 131 -12.04 4.99 -14.06
CA CYS A 131 -13.25 5.30 -13.31
C CYS A 131 -13.01 5.70 -11.85
N ALA A 132 -11.79 5.55 -11.31
CA ALA A 132 -11.41 6.07 -9.98
C ALA A 132 -11.21 7.59 -9.99
N PHE A 133 -10.94 8.17 -11.16
CA PHE A 133 -10.55 9.58 -11.30
C PHE A 133 -9.32 9.95 -10.47
N GLU A 134 -8.35 9.03 -10.41
CA GLU A 134 -7.06 9.16 -9.74
C GLU A 134 -5.91 9.35 -10.76
N ASN A 135 -6.12 10.13 -11.80
CA ASN A 135 -5.25 10.30 -12.97
C ASN A 135 -5.14 9.03 -13.85
N SER A 136 -4.23 9.08 -14.84
CA SER A 136 -3.95 7.92 -15.67
C SER A 136 -3.09 6.89 -14.94
N CYS A 137 -3.09 5.66 -15.44
CA CYS A 137 -2.19 4.62 -14.96
C CYS A 137 -0.71 5.04 -15.03
N LEU A 138 -0.33 5.83 -16.03
CA LEU A 138 1.04 6.31 -16.21
C LEU A 138 1.43 7.32 -15.11
N ASP A 139 0.58 8.34 -14.85
CA ASP A 139 0.80 9.35 -13.82
C ASP A 139 0.79 8.70 -12.42
N TRP A 140 -0.24 7.90 -12.15
CA TRP A 140 -0.39 7.19 -10.88
C TRP A 140 0.83 6.31 -10.56
N SER A 141 1.32 5.56 -11.57
CA SER A 141 2.50 4.71 -11.39
C SER A 141 3.77 5.51 -11.19
N SER A 142 3.89 6.69 -11.81
CA SER A 142 5.03 7.57 -11.60
C SER A 142 5.10 8.06 -10.15
N ASP A 143 3.98 8.59 -9.64
CA ASP A 143 3.90 9.09 -8.27
C ASP A 143 4.13 7.97 -7.25
N HIS A 144 3.54 6.79 -7.49
CA HIS A 144 3.67 5.65 -6.59
C HIS A 144 5.09 5.06 -6.54
N ARG A 145 5.76 4.94 -7.69
CA ARG A 145 7.18 4.51 -7.74
C ARG A 145 8.09 5.54 -7.07
N ARG A 146 7.76 6.83 -7.14
CA ARG A 146 8.48 7.90 -6.46
C ARG A 146 8.29 7.80 -4.95
N HIS A 147 7.06 7.60 -4.49
CA HIS A 147 6.77 7.33 -3.09
C HIS A 147 7.61 6.18 -2.53
N HIS A 148 7.60 5.00 -3.17
CA HIS A 148 8.41 3.86 -2.72
C HIS A 148 9.91 4.14 -2.68
N LYS A 149 10.41 4.97 -3.57
CA LYS A 149 11.83 5.35 -3.60
C LYS A 149 12.20 6.34 -2.50
N HIS A 150 11.29 7.22 -2.15
CA HIS A 150 11.55 8.37 -1.28
C HIS A 150 10.62 8.42 -0.05
N VAL A 151 10.02 7.29 0.34
CA VAL A 151 9.06 7.23 1.44
C VAL A 151 9.55 7.96 2.68
N ASP A 152 8.67 8.81 3.25
CA ASP A 152 8.96 9.66 4.42
C ASP A 152 10.06 10.73 4.21
N HIS A 153 10.35 11.11 2.96
CA HIS A 153 11.31 12.15 2.59
C HIS A 153 10.66 13.22 1.71
N ASP A 154 11.32 14.36 1.55
CA ASP A 154 10.79 15.53 0.84
C ASP A 154 10.35 15.26 -0.60
N ASP A 155 11.00 14.31 -1.30
CA ASP A 155 10.68 13.92 -2.68
C ASP A 155 9.47 12.97 -2.77
N ASP A 156 8.91 12.53 -1.62
CA ASP A 156 7.67 11.75 -1.58
C ASP A 156 6.48 12.67 -1.85
N PRO A 157 5.66 12.42 -2.89
CA PRO A 157 4.52 13.28 -3.22
C PRO A 157 3.53 13.44 -2.07
N TYR A 158 3.29 12.38 -1.30
CA TYR A 158 2.33 12.33 -0.21
C TYR A 158 2.94 11.99 1.15
N ASP A 159 4.15 12.51 1.37
CA ASP A 159 4.92 12.36 2.59
C ASP A 159 4.09 12.62 3.86
N ILE A 160 3.95 11.58 4.70
CA ILE A 160 3.19 11.63 5.94
C ILE A 160 3.84 12.53 7.00
N SER A 161 5.14 12.82 6.90
CA SER A 161 5.84 13.73 7.81
C SER A 161 5.31 15.18 7.70
N LYS A 162 4.70 15.54 6.56
CA LYS A 162 4.00 16.81 6.33
C LYS A 162 2.61 16.86 6.98
N GLY A 163 2.18 15.76 7.60
CA GLY A 163 0.94 15.63 8.36
C GLY A 163 -0.14 14.84 7.63
N PHE A 164 -1.09 14.34 8.45
CA PHE A 164 -2.18 13.47 7.99
C PHE A 164 -3.00 14.07 6.84
N PHE A 165 -3.39 15.36 6.97
CA PHE A 165 -4.18 16.03 5.93
C PHE A 165 -3.43 16.11 4.60
N TRP A 166 -2.11 16.38 4.65
CA TRP A 166 -1.29 16.41 3.45
C TRP A 166 -1.26 15.05 2.78
N ALA A 167 -0.90 14.00 3.50
CA ALA A 167 -0.80 12.65 2.95
C ALA A 167 -2.16 12.11 2.46
N HIS A 168 -3.28 12.48 3.13
CA HIS A 168 -4.61 12.02 2.74
C HIS A 168 -5.10 12.69 1.45
N ILE A 169 -5.12 14.01 1.39
CA ILE A 169 -5.75 14.74 0.29
C ILE A 169 -5.00 16.03 -0.10
N GLY A 170 -4.23 16.63 0.82
CA GLY A 170 -3.61 17.93 0.60
C GLY A 170 -2.69 17.96 -0.62
N TRP A 171 -1.92 16.90 -0.86
CA TRP A 171 -1.02 16.78 -2.00
C TRP A 171 -1.73 16.82 -3.37
N LEU A 172 -3.03 16.48 -3.41
CA LEU A 172 -3.88 16.57 -4.60
C LEU A 172 -4.50 17.96 -4.77
N LEU A 173 -4.79 18.63 -3.65
CA LEU A 173 -5.40 19.97 -3.66
C LEU A 173 -4.40 21.06 -4.06
N PHE A 174 -3.11 20.84 -3.83
CA PHE A 174 -2.05 21.80 -4.12
C PHE A 174 -1.08 21.26 -5.16
N LYS A 175 -0.56 22.15 -6.00
CA LYS A 175 0.49 21.81 -6.97
C LYS A 175 1.76 21.43 -6.24
N LEU A 176 2.36 20.32 -6.60
CA LEU A 176 3.70 19.96 -6.15
C LEU A 176 4.72 20.92 -6.80
N ASN A 177 5.71 21.37 -6.04
CA ASN A 177 6.74 22.27 -6.53
C ASN A 177 8.12 21.88 -5.96
N PRO A 178 9.06 21.45 -6.82
CA PRO A 178 8.90 21.29 -8.27
C PRO A 178 7.93 20.16 -8.65
N GLU A 179 7.35 20.24 -9.85
CA GLU A 179 6.54 19.14 -10.39
C GLU A 179 7.44 17.92 -10.62
N PRO A 180 7.08 16.73 -10.09
CA PRO A 180 7.92 15.56 -10.24
C PRO A 180 8.05 15.13 -11.71
N PRO A 181 9.25 14.84 -12.21
CA PRO A 181 9.44 14.39 -13.58
C PRO A 181 8.90 12.95 -13.74
N MET A 182 8.39 12.64 -14.94
CA MET A 182 7.95 11.29 -15.32
C MET A 182 9.10 10.47 -15.91
N ASP A 183 10.20 10.35 -15.18
CA ASP A 183 11.45 9.68 -15.56
C ASP A 183 11.49 8.20 -15.18
N ASN A 184 10.63 7.78 -14.26
CA ASN A 184 10.59 6.45 -13.66
C ASN A 184 9.56 5.48 -14.31
N VAL A 185 8.92 5.85 -15.41
CA VAL A 185 7.87 5.08 -16.11
C VAL A 185 8.18 4.84 -17.60
N ALA A 186 9.45 4.80 -17.96
CA ALA A 186 9.91 4.58 -19.34
C ALA A 186 9.44 3.23 -19.93
N ASP A 187 9.27 2.23 -19.10
CA ASP A 187 8.70 0.93 -19.45
C ASP A 187 7.22 1.03 -19.83
N LEU A 188 6.43 1.78 -19.04
CA LEU A 188 5.00 1.97 -19.28
C LEU A 188 4.72 2.85 -20.50
N LYS A 189 5.59 3.81 -20.81
CA LYS A 189 5.51 4.63 -22.05
C LYS A 189 5.63 3.79 -23.33
N LYS A 190 6.16 2.58 -23.25
CA LYS A 190 6.22 1.62 -24.38
C LYS A 190 4.95 0.79 -24.54
N ASP A 191 4.09 0.71 -23.53
CA ASP A 191 2.83 -0.05 -23.60
C ASP A 191 1.75 0.78 -24.27
N LYS A 192 1.31 0.35 -25.46
CA LYS A 192 0.30 1.08 -26.25
C LYS A 192 -1.04 1.22 -25.54
N LEU A 193 -1.45 0.24 -24.72
CA LEU A 193 -2.72 0.30 -23.97
C LEU A 193 -2.63 1.35 -22.85
N VAL A 194 -1.50 1.41 -22.14
CA VAL A 194 -1.26 2.43 -21.12
C VAL A 194 -1.26 3.83 -21.73
N MET A 195 -0.57 4.02 -22.85
CA MET A 195 -0.53 5.32 -23.54
C MET A 195 -1.89 5.73 -24.12
N LEU A 196 -2.68 4.78 -24.62
CA LEU A 196 -4.05 5.04 -25.08
C LEU A 196 -4.93 5.49 -23.90
N GLN A 197 -4.86 4.80 -22.78
CA GLN A 197 -5.58 5.16 -21.56
C GLN A 197 -5.12 6.52 -21.02
N HIS A 198 -3.82 6.79 -20.98
CA HIS A 198 -3.26 8.08 -20.54
C HIS A 198 -3.85 9.24 -21.36
N LYS A 199 -3.93 9.08 -22.68
CA LYS A 199 -4.51 10.10 -23.58
C LYS A 199 -6.01 10.34 -23.34
N TYR A 200 -6.78 9.29 -23.03
CA TYR A 200 -8.25 9.36 -22.98
C TYR A 200 -8.81 9.12 -21.57
N VAL A 201 -8.00 9.19 -20.51
CA VAL A 201 -8.39 8.80 -19.15
C VAL A 201 -9.65 9.51 -18.66
N HIS A 202 -9.76 10.81 -18.89
CA HIS A 202 -10.92 11.60 -18.45
C HIS A 202 -12.21 11.22 -19.19
N TRP A 203 -12.10 10.92 -20.49
CA TRP A 203 -13.24 10.46 -21.30
C TRP A 203 -13.68 9.05 -20.90
N ILE A 204 -12.74 8.14 -20.66
CA ILE A 204 -13.05 6.79 -20.19
C ILE A 204 -13.73 6.88 -18.82
N GLY A 205 -13.18 7.66 -17.87
CA GLY A 205 -13.78 7.87 -16.57
C GLY A 205 -15.18 8.46 -16.65
N LEU A 206 -15.38 9.50 -17.45
CA LEU A 206 -16.68 10.13 -17.64
C LEU A 206 -17.70 9.16 -18.22
N VAL A 207 -17.37 8.52 -19.34
CA VAL A 207 -18.32 7.64 -20.06
C VAL A 207 -18.61 6.38 -19.25
N VAL A 208 -17.59 5.66 -18.82
CA VAL A 208 -17.76 4.37 -18.14
C VAL A 208 -18.08 4.56 -16.65
N GLY A 209 -17.49 5.57 -16.01
CA GLY A 209 -17.62 5.77 -14.55
C GLY A 209 -18.87 6.56 -14.14
N LEU A 210 -19.42 7.44 -14.98
CA LEU A 210 -20.56 8.29 -14.64
C LEU A 210 -21.76 8.13 -15.59
N ILE A 211 -21.53 8.20 -16.92
CA ILE A 211 -22.65 8.14 -17.88
C ILE A 211 -23.23 6.72 -17.94
N LEU A 212 -22.41 5.69 -18.04
CA LEU A 212 -22.89 4.31 -18.16
C LEU A 212 -23.73 3.88 -16.95
N PRO A 213 -23.39 4.14 -15.67
CA PRO A 213 -24.29 3.88 -14.55
C PRO A 213 -25.66 4.62 -14.67
N ALA A 214 -25.65 5.85 -15.16
CA ALA A 214 -26.89 6.59 -15.39
C ALA A 214 -27.77 5.92 -16.47
N VAL A 215 -27.16 5.53 -17.59
CA VAL A 215 -27.85 4.81 -18.69
C VAL A 215 -28.42 3.47 -18.20
N LEU A 216 -27.64 2.71 -17.42
CA LEU A 216 -28.11 1.45 -16.85
C LEU A 216 -29.26 1.65 -15.86
N GLY A 217 -29.21 2.68 -15.04
CA GLY A 217 -30.32 3.04 -14.14
C GLY A 217 -31.57 3.48 -14.91
N TYR A 218 -31.40 4.27 -15.97
CA TYR A 218 -32.50 4.64 -16.87
C TYR A 218 -33.17 3.40 -17.46
N ALA A 219 -32.38 2.50 -18.05
CA ALA A 219 -32.87 1.28 -18.69
C ALA A 219 -33.59 0.38 -17.68
N TRP A 220 -33.01 0.19 -16.48
CA TRP A 220 -33.63 -0.61 -15.41
C TRP A 220 -35.02 -0.08 -15.03
N ASN A 221 -35.15 1.20 -14.73
CA ASN A 221 -36.43 1.78 -14.34
C ASN A 221 -37.46 1.74 -15.50
N HIS A 222 -36.99 1.93 -16.73
CA HIS A 222 -37.85 1.80 -17.90
C HIS A 222 -38.46 0.39 -18.01
N PHE A 223 -37.62 -0.67 -17.88
CA PHE A 223 -38.07 -2.05 -17.93
C PHE A 223 -39.00 -2.43 -16.76
N MET A 224 -38.80 -1.81 -15.61
CA MET A 224 -39.61 -2.04 -14.42
C MET A 224 -40.92 -1.20 -14.39
N GLY A 225 -41.19 -0.42 -15.44
CA GLY A 225 -42.38 0.45 -15.51
C GLY A 225 -42.34 1.64 -14.55
N MET A 226 -41.15 1.96 -14.05
CA MET A 226 -40.90 3.10 -13.18
C MET A 226 -40.43 4.33 -13.99
N ASN A 227 -40.33 5.50 -13.36
CA ASN A 227 -39.82 6.68 -14.03
C ASN A 227 -38.33 6.50 -14.40
N PRO A 228 -37.97 6.43 -15.71
CA PRO A 228 -36.61 6.18 -16.15
C PRO A 228 -35.59 7.24 -15.72
N TRP A 229 -36.01 8.51 -15.61
CA TRP A 229 -35.14 9.59 -15.22
C TRP A 229 -34.73 9.54 -13.74
N HIS A 230 -35.63 9.02 -12.87
CA HIS A 230 -35.25 8.74 -11.46
C HIS A 230 -34.17 7.64 -11.42
N GLY A 231 -34.30 6.60 -12.24
CA GLY A 231 -33.28 5.56 -12.37
C GLY A 231 -31.94 6.08 -12.89
N ALA A 232 -31.99 6.96 -13.91
CA ALA A 232 -30.79 7.62 -14.42
C ALA A 232 -30.08 8.46 -13.35
N LEU A 233 -30.84 9.28 -12.62
CA LEU A 233 -30.30 10.12 -11.55
C LEU A 233 -29.72 9.27 -10.41
N GLY A 234 -30.39 8.18 -10.00
CA GLY A 234 -29.88 7.24 -8.99
C GLY A 234 -28.61 6.53 -9.44
N GLY A 235 -28.57 6.03 -10.67
CA GLY A 235 -27.37 5.45 -11.25
C GLY A 235 -26.18 6.41 -11.28
N PHE A 236 -26.42 7.67 -11.68
CA PHE A 236 -25.41 8.72 -11.67
C PHE A 236 -24.92 9.05 -10.24
N LEU A 237 -25.84 9.29 -9.31
CA LEU A 237 -25.50 9.74 -7.96
C LEU A 237 -24.87 8.63 -7.13
N ILE A 238 -25.44 7.41 -7.16
CA ILE A 238 -25.04 6.31 -6.26
C ILE A 238 -23.88 5.53 -6.87
N ALA A 239 -24.08 4.88 -8.03
CA ALA A 239 -23.03 4.06 -8.65
C ALA A 239 -21.98 4.89 -9.41
N GLY A 240 -22.30 6.12 -9.81
CA GLY A 240 -21.36 7.10 -10.34
C GLY A 240 -20.63 7.85 -9.22
N VAL A 241 -21.20 8.95 -8.73
CA VAL A 241 -20.50 9.94 -7.92
C VAL A 241 -20.15 9.43 -6.51
N ALA A 242 -21.11 8.87 -5.76
CA ALA A 242 -20.83 8.42 -4.38
C ALA A 242 -19.78 7.30 -4.37
N ARG A 243 -19.83 6.38 -5.34
CA ARG A 243 -18.83 5.33 -5.49
C ARG A 243 -17.44 5.90 -5.78
N VAL A 244 -17.31 6.95 -6.60
CA VAL A 244 -16.01 7.62 -6.85
C VAL A 244 -15.45 8.16 -5.54
N VAL A 245 -16.26 8.91 -4.78
CA VAL A 245 -15.83 9.48 -3.48
C VAL A 245 -15.36 8.38 -2.53
N VAL A 246 -16.13 7.30 -2.40
CA VAL A 246 -15.75 6.16 -1.52
C VAL A 246 -14.44 5.52 -1.99
N ALA A 247 -14.30 5.22 -3.28
CA ALA A 247 -13.08 4.62 -3.83
C ALA A 247 -11.84 5.50 -3.58
N GLN A 248 -11.95 6.80 -3.87
CA GLN A 248 -10.86 7.77 -3.66
C GLN A 248 -10.43 7.84 -2.19
N HIS A 249 -11.37 7.98 -1.26
CA HIS A 249 -11.02 8.04 0.16
C HIS A 249 -10.43 6.71 0.67
N CYS A 250 -10.87 5.55 0.16
CA CYS A 250 -10.21 4.28 0.46
C CYS A 250 -8.75 4.28 0.01
N THR A 251 -8.46 4.76 -1.21
CA THR A 251 -7.08 4.91 -1.71
C THR A 251 -6.28 5.93 -0.89
N PHE A 252 -6.85 7.10 -0.60
CA PHE A 252 -6.16 8.15 0.17
C PHE A 252 -5.84 7.71 1.61
N PHE A 253 -6.65 6.84 2.20
CA PHE A 253 -6.36 6.23 3.50
C PHE A 253 -5.14 5.32 3.48
N ILE A 254 -4.76 4.75 2.34
CA ILE A 254 -3.50 4.01 2.23
C ILE A 254 -2.33 4.94 2.53
N ASN A 255 -2.30 6.14 1.94
CA ASN A 255 -1.23 7.10 2.13
C ASN A 255 -1.22 7.74 3.53
N SER A 256 -2.36 7.81 4.22
CA SER A 256 -2.51 8.47 5.52
C SER A 256 -2.63 7.48 6.69
N LEU A 257 -3.71 6.68 6.76
CA LEU A 257 -3.93 5.75 7.87
C LEU A 257 -2.94 4.59 7.88
N CYS A 258 -2.57 4.04 6.70
CA CYS A 258 -1.60 2.95 6.67
C CYS A 258 -0.16 3.42 6.94
N HIS A 259 0.09 4.73 7.06
CA HIS A 259 1.35 5.30 7.53
C HIS A 259 1.30 5.80 8.99
N THR A 260 0.13 5.75 9.65
CA THR A 260 -0.04 6.24 11.03
C THR A 260 -0.55 5.18 11.99
N VAL A 261 -1.46 4.31 11.54
CA VAL A 261 -2.18 3.34 12.40
C VAL A 261 -1.90 1.91 11.97
N GLY A 262 -1.45 1.07 12.91
CA GLY A 262 -1.19 -0.34 12.65
C GLY A 262 0.14 -0.83 13.20
N ARG A 263 0.63 -1.97 12.68
CA ARG A 263 1.83 -2.65 13.14
C ARG A 263 2.92 -2.61 12.08
N GLN A 264 4.17 -2.69 12.49
CA GLN A 264 5.34 -2.74 11.61
C GLN A 264 6.12 -4.04 11.89
N PRO A 265 5.61 -5.21 11.44
CA PRO A 265 6.24 -6.50 11.77
C PRO A 265 7.51 -6.78 10.97
N TYR A 266 7.74 -6.13 9.84
CA TYR A 266 8.83 -6.44 8.90
C TYR A 266 9.90 -5.36 8.87
N SER A 267 9.53 -4.09 9.07
CA SER A 267 10.47 -2.97 8.97
C SER A 267 9.95 -1.74 9.71
N THR A 268 10.85 -1.02 10.40
CA THR A 268 10.61 0.32 10.97
C THR A 268 11.45 1.40 10.28
N LYS A 269 12.04 1.08 9.12
CA LYS A 269 12.80 2.04 8.31
C LYS A 269 11.91 3.08 7.65
N HIS A 270 10.61 2.83 7.60
CA HIS A 270 9.58 3.68 7.02
C HIS A 270 8.32 3.67 7.89
N SER A 271 7.46 4.66 7.73
CA SER A 271 6.23 4.82 8.52
C SER A 271 5.13 3.80 8.21
N ALA A 272 5.16 3.13 7.05
CA ALA A 272 4.12 2.20 6.62
C ALA A 272 3.81 1.10 7.64
N ARG A 273 2.53 0.76 7.81
CA ARG A 273 1.99 -0.13 8.85
C ARG A 273 0.99 -1.12 8.29
N ASP A 274 0.91 -2.30 8.91
CA ASP A 274 -0.09 -3.32 8.61
C ASP A 274 -1.34 -3.12 9.49
N SER A 275 -2.51 -3.02 8.84
CA SER A 275 -3.82 -2.93 9.48
C SER A 275 -4.81 -3.83 8.76
N ALA A 276 -5.40 -4.81 9.48
CA ALA A 276 -6.41 -5.70 8.91
C ALA A 276 -7.71 -4.96 8.54
N ILE A 277 -8.07 -3.91 9.31
CA ILE A 277 -9.25 -3.07 9.02
C ILE A 277 -9.02 -2.33 7.71
N MET A 278 -7.85 -1.73 7.55
CA MET A 278 -7.51 -1.05 6.31
C MET A 278 -7.39 -2.03 5.14
N ALA A 279 -6.85 -3.23 5.36
CA ALA A 279 -6.81 -4.26 4.32
C ALA A 279 -8.22 -4.64 3.83
N PHE A 280 -9.22 -4.69 4.71
CA PHE A 280 -10.61 -4.92 4.32
C PHE A 280 -11.15 -3.80 3.43
N LEU A 281 -10.97 -2.55 3.82
CA LEU A 281 -11.47 -1.38 3.09
C LEU A 281 -10.74 -1.15 1.76
N THR A 282 -9.48 -1.58 1.66
CA THR A 282 -8.59 -1.29 0.52
C THR A 282 -8.22 -2.54 -0.30
N PHE A 283 -9.03 -3.61 -0.21
CA PHE A 283 -8.84 -4.83 -1.01
C PHE A 283 -7.44 -5.48 -0.87
N GLY A 284 -6.86 -5.39 0.35
CA GLY A 284 -5.59 -5.99 0.71
C GLY A 284 -4.43 -5.02 0.86
N GLU A 285 -4.56 -3.77 0.42
CA GLU A 285 -3.47 -2.77 0.47
C GLU A 285 -3.12 -2.32 1.90
N GLY A 286 -4.01 -2.58 2.88
CA GLY A 286 -3.73 -2.29 4.29
C GLY A 286 -2.65 -3.14 4.95
N TYR A 287 -2.12 -4.19 4.30
CA TYR A 287 -0.86 -4.85 4.72
C TYR A 287 0.34 -4.08 4.16
N HIS A 288 0.47 -2.85 4.59
CA HIS A 288 1.30 -1.85 3.94
C HIS A 288 2.77 -1.89 4.38
N ASN A 289 3.04 -2.33 5.63
CA ASN A 289 4.41 -2.56 6.09
C ASN A 289 5.07 -3.73 5.35
N TYR A 290 4.32 -4.83 5.13
CA TYR A 290 4.78 -5.92 4.29
C TYR A 290 5.07 -5.44 2.86
N HIS A 291 4.12 -4.68 2.29
CA HIS A 291 4.23 -4.18 0.93
C HIS A 291 5.45 -3.28 0.71
N HIS A 292 5.74 -2.35 1.62
CA HIS A 292 6.91 -1.47 1.50
C HIS A 292 8.24 -2.23 1.65
N GLU A 293 8.31 -3.25 2.50
CA GLU A 293 9.52 -4.07 2.62
C GLU A 293 9.70 -5.02 1.42
N PHE A 294 8.59 -5.50 0.82
CA PHE A 294 8.59 -6.52 -0.24
C PHE A 294 7.73 -6.11 -1.45
N GLN A 295 7.94 -4.91 -1.97
CA GLN A 295 7.11 -4.26 -2.98
C GLN A 295 6.87 -5.05 -4.26
N HIS A 296 7.72 -6.02 -4.61
CA HIS A 296 7.57 -6.84 -5.81
C HIS A 296 6.81 -8.17 -5.58
N ASP A 297 6.42 -8.50 -4.35
CA ASP A 297 5.55 -9.66 -4.11
C ASP A 297 4.13 -9.36 -4.60
N TYR A 298 3.52 -10.31 -5.31
CA TYR A 298 2.14 -10.11 -5.80
C TYR A 298 1.10 -10.11 -4.67
N ARG A 299 1.50 -10.50 -3.45
CA ARG A 299 0.67 -10.55 -2.25
C ARG A 299 1.03 -9.39 -1.32
N ASN A 300 0.04 -8.75 -0.72
CA ASN A 300 0.25 -7.91 0.45
C ASN A 300 -0.11 -8.67 1.73
N GLY A 301 -1.21 -9.41 1.72
CA GLY A 301 -1.53 -10.38 2.77
C GLY A 301 -0.81 -11.70 2.54
N VAL A 302 0.28 -11.96 3.26
CA VAL A 302 1.17 -13.13 3.06
C VAL A 302 0.49 -14.45 3.39
N LYS A 303 -0.32 -14.47 4.46
CA LYS A 303 -0.97 -15.70 4.94
C LYS A 303 -2.22 -15.99 4.10
N PRO A 304 -2.57 -17.28 3.86
CA PRO A 304 -3.73 -17.64 3.03
C PRO A 304 -5.04 -16.97 3.48
N TRP A 305 -5.27 -16.90 4.79
CA TRP A 305 -6.48 -16.34 5.40
C TRP A 305 -6.50 -14.80 5.53
N GLN A 306 -5.39 -14.12 5.30
CA GLN A 306 -5.36 -12.66 5.32
C GLN A 306 -6.20 -12.13 4.15
N TRP A 307 -7.13 -11.22 4.48
CA TRP A 307 -8.01 -10.60 3.50
C TRP A 307 -7.21 -9.79 2.49
N ASP A 308 -7.04 -10.36 1.31
CA ASP A 308 -6.39 -9.74 0.17
C ASP A 308 -7.04 -10.31 -1.10
N PRO A 309 -8.24 -9.84 -1.46
CA PRO A 309 -8.95 -10.33 -2.64
C PRO A 309 -8.16 -10.12 -3.92
N THR A 310 -7.28 -9.12 -3.95
CA THR A 310 -6.39 -8.85 -5.08
C THR A 310 -5.43 -10.01 -5.31
N LYS A 311 -4.77 -10.55 -4.26
CA LYS A 311 -3.89 -11.73 -4.42
C LYS A 311 -4.65 -12.97 -4.88
N TRP A 312 -5.88 -13.15 -4.36
CA TRP A 312 -6.70 -14.30 -4.76
C TRP A 312 -7.13 -14.21 -6.21
N THR A 313 -7.48 -12.99 -6.67
CA THR A 313 -7.83 -12.73 -8.08
C THR A 313 -6.61 -12.95 -8.99
N ILE A 314 -5.43 -12.42 -8.66
CA ILE A 314 -4.21 -12.65 -9.43
C ILE A 314 -3.87 -14.14 -9.51
N TRP A 315 -3.99 -14.87 -8.40
CA TRP A 315 -3.79 -16.30 -8.36
C TRP A 315 -4.81 -17.05 -9.25
N ALA A 316 -6.09 -16.72 -9.17
CA ALA A 316 -7.14 -17.30 -10.02
C ALA A 316 -6.90 -17.02 -11.50
N LEU A 317 -6.56 -15.78 -11.87
CA LEU A 317 -6.18 -15.41 -13.24
C LEU A 317 -4.97 -16.23 -13.74
N SER A 318 -4.03 -16.57 -12.88
CA SER A 318 -2.90 -17.41 -13.27
C SER A 318 -3.30 -18.85 -13.57
N LYS A 319 -4.34 -19.37 -12.92
CA LYS A 319 -4.87 -20.73 -13.16
C LYS A 319 -5.60 -20.86 -14.51
N VAL A 320 -6.17 -19.77 -14.99
CA VAL A 320 -6.83 -19.71 -16.31
C VAL A 320 -5.96 -19.12 -17.41
N GLY A 321 -4.65 -18.93 -17.15
CA GLY A 321 -3.68 -18.46 -18.15
C GLY A 321 -3.78 -16.97 -18.50
N LEU A 322 -4.52 -16.17 -17.72
CA LEU A 322 -4.67 -14.72 -17.92
C LEU A 322 -3.59 -13.91 -17.17
N ALA A 323 -2.89 -14.53 -16.21
CA ALA A 323 -1.73 -13.96 -15.53
C ALA A 323 -0.59 -14.99 -15.50
N GLU A 324 0.66 -14.49 -15.48
CA GLU A 324 1.86 -15.33 -15.42
C GLU A 324 3.00 -14.62 -14.69
N GLY A 325 4.06 -15.36 -14.33
CA GLY A 325 5.26 -14.80 -13.71
C GLY A 325 4.98 -14.13 -12.36
N LEU A 326 4.13 -14.72 -11.53
CA LEU A 326 3.80 -14.22 -10.20
C LEU A 326 5.06 -14.17 -9.33
N ARG A 327 5.53 -12.98 -9.01
CA ARG A 327 6.68 -12.77 -8.14
C ARG A 327 6.28 -13.04 -6.70
N ARG A 328 7.05 -13.87 -6.02
CA ARG A 328 6.80 -14.22 -4.64
C ARG A 328 8.10 -14.18 -3.85
N VAL A 329 8.11 -13.50 -2.74
CA VAL A 329 9.21 -13.51 -1.79
C VAL A 329 9.26 -14.86 -1.06
N PRO A 330 10.39 -15.52 -0.96
CA PRO A 330 10.55 -16.76 -0.21
C PRO A 330 10.19 -16.59 1.26
N ASP A 331 9.49 -17.59 1.83
CA ASP A 331 9.02 -17.55 3.22
C ASP A 331 10.20 -17.36 4.22
N ALA A 332 11.39 -17.90 3.89
CA ALA A 332 12.61 -17.68 4.68
C ALA A 332 13.04 -16.22 4.77
N LYS A 333 12.94 -15.45 3.67
CA LYS A 333 13.26 -14.02 3.68
C LYS A 333 12.23 -13.20 4.49
N ILE A 334 10.96 -13.59 4.43
CA ILE A 334 9.89 -12.98 5.22
C ILE A 334 10.16 -13.22 6.71
N LEU A 335 10.46 -14.46 7.09
CA LEU A 335 10.79 -14.80 8.48
C LEU A 335 12.05 -14.06 8.96
N LEU A 336 13.07 -13.94 8.11
CA LEU A 336 14.29 -13.18 8.44
C LEU A 336 13.97 -11.72 8.79
N ALA A 337 13.11 -11.07 8.01
CA ALA A 337 12.68 -9.69 8.30
C ALA A 337 11.85 -9.60 9.60
N GLU A 338 10.91 -10.54 9.85
CA GLU A 338 10.17 -10.62 11.12
C GLU A 338 11.12 -10.77 12.33
N MET A 339 12.10 -11.67 12.23
CA MET A 339 13.10 -11.89 13.31
C MET A 339 13.98 -10.67 13.54
N HIS A 340 14.48 -10.06 12.47
CA HIS A 340 15.31 -8.85 12.55
C HIS A 340 14.58 -7.74 13.30
N GLU A 341 13.34 -7.47 12.94
CA GLU A 341 12.56 -6.38 13.53
C GLU A 341 12.16 -6.69 14.98
N ALA A 342 11.80 -7.95 15.29
CA ALA A 342 11.50 -8.38 16.65
C ALA A 342 12.72 -8.22 17.58
N ARG A 343 13.89 -8.67 17.13
CA ARG A 343 15.17 -8.52 17.87
C ARG A 343 15.51 -7.05 18.12
N ARG A 344 15.45 -6.23 17.08
CA ARG A 344 15.75 -4.80 17.18
C ARG A 344 14.91 -4.11 18.25
N ARG A 345 13.60 -4.39 18.25
CA ARG A 345 12.68 -3.84 19.25
C ARG A 345 12.95 -4.38 20.65
N ALA A 346 13.27 -5.67 20.74
CA ALA A 346 13.55 -6.29 22.03
C ALA A 346 14.81 -5.71 22.66
N HIS A 347 15.89 -5.54 21.89
CA HIS A 347 17.10 -4.90 22.39
C HIS A 347 16.84 -3.46 22.87
N ALA A 348 16.12 -2.65 22.10
CA ALA A 348 15.76 -1.30 22.52
C ALA A 348 14.93 -1.30 23.81
N ARG A 349 13.99 -2.26 23.97
CA ARG A 349 13.17 -2.38 25.17
C ARG A 349 13.99 -2.86 26.39
N ILE A 350 14.92 -3.77 26.21
CA ILE A 350 15.83 -4.22 27.26
C ILE A 350 16.67 -3.04 27.79
N GLU A 351 17.23 -2.23 26.89
CA GLU A 351 17.99 -1.02 27.28
C GLU A 351 17.11 -0.05 28.09
N GLU A 352 15.88 0.19 27.63
CA GLU A 352 14.92 1.07 28.32
C GLU A 352 14.57 0.52 29.73
N LEU A 353 14.26 -0.77 29.86
CA LEU A 353 13.94 -1.40 31.15
C LEU A 353 15.12 -1.39 32.11
N ARG A 354 16.34 -1.64 31.62
CA ARG A 354 17.56 -1.60 32.41
C ARG A 354 17.95 -0.18 32.84
N ALA A 355 17.53 0.84 32.09
CA ALA A 355 17.74 2.23 32.45
C ALA A 355 16.77 2.73 33.55
N THR A 356 15.79 1.93 33.98
CA THR A 356 14.88 2.27 35.09
C THR A 356 15.66 2.43 36.38
N PRO A 357 15.65 3.60 37.06
CA PRO A 357 16.43 3.84 38.24
C PRO A 357 16.01 2.90 39.39
N ILE A 358 16.99 2.31 40.07
CA ILE A 358 16.75 1.52 41.30
C ILE A 358 16.39 2.49 42.40
N SER A 359 15.17 2.35 42.94
CA SER A 359 14.69 3.10 44.11
C SER A 359 14.91 2.28 45.36
N GLU A 360 15.26 2.93 46.46
CA GLU A 360 15.56 2.24 47.72
C GLU A 360 14.31 1.86 48.52
N HIS A 361 13.13 2.41 48.25
CA HIS A 361 11.92 2.21 49.04
C HIS A 361 10.61 2.11 48.28
N GLY A 362 9.68 1.29 48.79
CA GLY A 362 8.27 1.30 48.47
C GLY A 362 7.86 0.76 47.10
N MET A 363 6.87 1.35 46.49
CA MET A 363 6.34 0.92 45.16
C MET A 363 7.35 1.14 44.04
N ALA A 364 8.17 2.18 44.11
CA ALA A 364 9.18 2.48 43.10
C ALA A 364 10.27 1.40 43.05
N GLN A 365 10.68 0.85 44.21
CA GLN A 365 11.61 -0.29 44.26
C GLN A 365 11.01 -1.51 43.56
N ARG A 366 9.77 -1.88 43.89
CA ARG A 366 9.08 -3.04 43.26
C ARG A 366 8.92 -2.88 41.76
N ALA A 367 8.62 -1.67 41.29
CA ALA A 367 8.53 -1.37 39.88
C ALA A 367 9.88 -1.52 39.18
N ALA A 368 10.96 -0.98 39.74
CA ALA A 368 12.31 -1.12 39.18
C ALA A 368 12.76 -2.59 39.12
N GLU A 369 12.56 -3.36 40.23
CA GLU A 369 12.86 -4.79 40.25
C GLU A 369 12.03 -5.58 39.19
N ALA A 370 10.76 -5.23 39.00
CA ALA A 370 9.92 -5.84 37.99
C ALA A 370 10.41 -5.50 36.55
N ALA A 371 10.83 -4.27 36.32
CA ALA A 371 11.41 -3.84 35.03
C ALA A 371 12.72 -4.60 34.75
N HIS A 372 13.61 -4.73 35.72
CA HIS A 372 14.87 -5.48 35.57
C HIS A 372 14.61 -6.98 35.30
N ARG A 373 13.69 -7.61 36.04
CA ARG A 373 13.29 -9.01 35.76
C ARG A 373 12.69 -9.18 34.38
N ALA A 374 11.87 -8.23 33.91
CA ALA A 374 11.33 -8.25 32.55
C ALA A 374 12.43 -8.09 31.48
N ALA A 375 13.45 -7.27 31.75
CA ALA A 375 14.61 -7.13 30.86
C ALA A 375 15.40 -8.44 30.76
N ASP A 376 15.63 -9.14 31.87
CA ASP A 376 16.37 -10.42 31.88
C ASP A 376 15.57 -11.52 31.16
N ALA A 377 14.27 -11.62 31.39
CA ALA A 377 13.41 -12.55 30.67
C ALA A 377 13.35 -12.29 29.14
N LEU A 378 13.32 -11.01 28.72
CA LEU A 378 13.41 -10.64 27.32
C LEU A 378 14.77 -10.97 26.73
N HIS A 379 15.85 -10.78 27.49
CA HIS A 379 17.21 -11.04 27.03
C HIS A 379 17.43 -12.51 26.68
N GLU A 380 16.93 -13.43 27.51
CA GLU A 380 17.04 -14.87 27.27
C GLU A 380 16.36 -15.28 25.95
N VAL A 381 15.15 -14.80 25.68
CA VAL A 381 14.41 -15.12 24.46
C VAL A 381 15.04 -14.44 23.22
N VAL A 382 15.56 -13.23 23.37
CA VAL A 382 16.26 -12.52 22.29
C VAL A 382 17.53 -13.27 21.87
N GLU A 383 18.28 -13.83 22.80
CA GLU A 383 19.49 -14.61 22.50
C GLU A 383 19.14 -15.85 21.66
N GLN A 384 18.08 -16.57 22.01
CA GLN A 384 17.63 -17.73 21.22
C GLN A 384 17.20 -17.32 19.80
N VAL A 385 16.36 -16.29 19.67
CA VAL A 385 15.94 -15.78 18.36
C VAL A 385 17.13 -15.24 17.56
N SER A 386 18.15 -14.71 18.24
CA SER A 386 19.38 -14.23 17.58
C SER A 386 20.22 -15.36 16.97
N LYS A 387 20.33 -16.49 17.65
CA LYS A 387 20.99 -17.68 17.09
C LYS A 387 20.27 -18.16 15.83
N ASN A 388 18.96 -18.33 15.92
CA ASN A 388 18.12 -18.76 14.80
C ASN A 388 18.17 -17.78 13.62
N TYR A 389 18.22 -16.47 13.89
CA TYR A 389 18.37 -15.42 12.88
C TYR A 389 19.69 -15.61 12.08
N HIS A 390 20.82 -15.78 12.77
CA HIS A 390 22.11 -15.94 12.10
C HIS A 390 22.19 -17.25 11.32
N GLU A 391 21.59 -18.32 11.82
CA GLU A 391 21.51 -19.59 11.10
C GLU A 391 20.63 -19.47 9.84
N LEU A 392 19.50 -18.78 9.92
CA LEU A 392 18.62 -18.50 8.78
C LEU A 392 19.32 -17.61 7.75
N GLU A 393 20.00 -16.56 8.18
CA GLU A 393 20.77 -15.66 7.31
C GLU A 393 21.87 -16.43 6.57
N LYS A 394 22.63 -17.29 7.28
CA LYS A 394 23.64 -18.17 6.69
C LYS A 394 23.02 -19.12 5.68
N SER A 395 21.93 -19.80 6.01
CA SER A 395 21.28 -20.75 5.10
C SER A 395 20.79 -20.08 3.82
N ILE A 396 20.25 -18.85 3.90
CA ILE A 396 19.85 -18.07 2.73
C ILE A 396 21.07 -17.70 1.86
N SER A 397 22.20 -17.30 2.49
CA SER A 397 23.42 -16.93 1.78
C SER A 397 24.05 -18.13 1.07
N GLU A 398 24.07 -19.28 1.70
CA GLU A 398 24.59 -20.54 1.19
C GLU A 398 23.59 -21.29 0.27
N ARG A 399 22.38 -20.75 0.09
CA ARG A 399 21.26 -21.35 -0.68
C ARG A 399 20.84 -22.74 -0.16
N VAL A 400 21.06 -23.00 1.11
CA VAL A 400 20.59 -24.20 1.80
C VAL A 400 19.12 -24.06 2.13
N GLN A 401 18.31 -25.05 1.79
CA GLN A 401 16.88 -25.03 2.06
C GLN A 401 16.61 -25.66 3.42
N LEU A 402 16.14 -24.85 4.36
CA LEU A 402 15.69 -25.33 5.68
C LEU A 402 14.34 -26.05 5.57
N SER A 403 14.12 -27.01 6.49
CA SER A 403 12.84 -27.72 6.56
C SER A 403 11.71 -26.76 6.97
N ARG A 404 10.49 -27.10 6.56
CA ARG A 404 9.31 -26.32 6.97
C ARG A 404 9.05 -26.37 8.48
N GLU A 405 9.45 -27.43 9.12
CA GLU A 405 9.32 -27.63 10.57
C GLU A 405 10.21 -26.68 11.33
N VAL A 406 11.51 -26.61 10.99
CA VAL A 406 12.47 -25.67 11.58
C VAL A 406 12.02 -24.22 11.38
N MET A 407 11.60 -23.84 10.18
CA MET A 407 11.11 -22.47 9.94
C MET A 407 9.83 -22.16 10.75
N ARG A 408 8.96 -23.14 10.95
CA ARG A 408 7.74 -22.99 11.76
C ARG A 408 8.07 -22.83 13.24
N GLU A 409 9.02 -23.59 13.75
CA GLU A 409 9.53 -23.48 15.12
C GLU A 409 10.09 -22.08 15.39
N TRP A 410 11.00 -21.61 14.54
CA TRP A 410 11.58 -20.27 14.65
C TRP A 410 10.54 -19.16 14.53
N GLN A 411 9.52 -19.35 13.72
CA GLN A 411 8.40 -18.43 13.64
C GLN A 411 7.58 -18.39 14.94
N LEU A 412 7.41 -19.52 15.63
CA LEU A 412 6.72 -19.58 16.92
C LEU A 412 7.54 -18.87 18.00
N GLU A 413 8.85 -19.08 18.06
CA GLU A 413 9.76 -18.39 18.99
C GLU A 413 9.78 -16.88 18.75
N THR A 414 9.83 -16.44 17.48
CA THR A 414 9.74 -15.03 17.13
C THR A 414 8.42 -14.40 17.60
N ARG A 415 7.31 -15.13 17.49
CA ARG A 415 6.01 -14.69 18.02
C ARG A 415 5.95 -14.66 19.54
N ALA A 416 6.63 -15.59 20.22
CA ALA A 416 6.77 -15.57 21.66
C ALA A 416 7.54 -14.33 22.13
N LEU A 417 8.65 -13.99 21.48
CA LEU A 417 9.38 -12.76 21.73
C LEU A 417 8.50 -11.51 21.54
N VAL A 418 7.73 -11.42 20.44
CA VAL A 418 6.82 -10.29 20.19
C VAL A 418 5.71 -10.23 21.26
N ARG A 419 5.26 -11.35 21.81
CA ARG A 419 4.28 -11.38 22.91
C ARG A 419 4.89 -10.83 24.18
N GLN A 420 6.06 -11.32 24.60
CA GLN A 420 6.77 -10.83 25.79
C GLN A 420 7.10 -9.35 25.70
N LEU A 421 7.49 -8.86 24.50
CA LEU A 421 7.66 -7.44 24.25
C LEU A 421 6.40 -6.62 24.57
N ARG A 422 5.21 -7.10 24.20
CA ARG A 422 3.95 -6.41 24.52
C ARG A 422 3.67 -6.43 26.03
N GLU A 423 3.88 -7.56 26.66
CA GLU A 423 3.69 -7.71 28.11
C GLU A 423 4.63 -6.81 28.90
N SER A 424 5.88 -6.65 28.44
CA SER A 424 6.85 -5.76 29.08
C SER A 424 6.47 -4.27 29.05
N HIS A 425 5.59 -3.84 28.14
CA HIS A 425 5.08 -2.46 28.14
C HIS A 425 4.13 -2.16 29.30
N ALA A 426 3.58 -3.17 29.99
CA ALA A 426 2.79 -2.99 31.20
C ALA A 426 3.62 -2.56 32.41
N PHE A 427 4.95 -2.60 32.33
CA PHE A 427 5.90 -2.19 33.41
C PHE A 427 6.50 -0.80 33.15
N ALA A 428 5.91 0.03 32.29
CA ALA A 428 6.37 1.38 31.97
C ALA A 428 5.52 2.44 32.68
#